data_636b8b97fad53c0c4b08e3101305d2db
#
_entry.id   636b8b97fad53c0c4b08e3101305d2db
#
_cell.length_a   1.000
_cell.length_b   1.000
_cell.length_c   1.000
_cell.angle_alpha   90.00
_cell.angle_beta   90.00
_cell.angle_gamma   90.00
#
_symmetry.space_group_name_H-M   'P 1'
#
loop_
_entity.id
_entity.type
_entity.pdbx_description
1 polymer ?
#
loop_
_entity_poly.entity_id
_entity_poly.type
_entity_poly.pdbx_seq_one_letter_code
_entity_poly.pdbx_strand_id
1 'polypeptide(L)'
;MKKFWKILLIVLAVLLAAVVLLFAWLTITEYRPDPVTALDVASSQDGALIPSDRELSVMSWNIGYAGLGEDSDFFMDGGTGVQSASKEQVFEYLGGIEDVLDDMWPDLIMLQEVDVDSTRTYHIDESAMLARSQRVHALNYSCGFVPYPLPPIGSVHSGLFTTTDYKIDSAERISLPSPFKWPVSTANLKRCLLVSYLPIDGSDKQLVLVNLHLEAYDDGEGKIAQTNQLRDFITSEYEKGNYVIAGGDFNQVFPGSLDIY
;
A
#
# COMPACT_ATOMS: atom_id res chain seq x y z
N MET A 1 41.01 35.40 8.94
CA MET A 1 40.93 33.97 9.33
C MET A 1 39.93 33.70 10.45
N LYS A 2 40.03 34.34 11.68
CA LYS A 2 39.14 34.05 12.81
C LYS A 2 37.64 34.29 12.51
N LYS A 3 37.28 35.34 11.73
CA LYS A 3 35.89 35.66 11.35
C LYS A 3 35.32 34.62 10.39
N PHE A 4 36.09 34.11 9.43
CA PHE A 4 35.70 33.05 8.51
C PHE A 4 35.35 31.73 9.26
N TRP A 5 36.24 31.30 10.17
CA TRP A 5 36.00 30.09 10.96
C TRP A 5 34.78 30.20 11.86
N LYS A 6 34.52 31.40 12.43
CA LYS A 6 33.33 31.65 13.24
C LYS A 6 32.06 31.53 12.41
N ILE A 7 32.04 32.10 11.19
CA ILE A 7 30.90 31.98 10.29
C ILE A 7 30.70 30.52 9.87
N LEU A 8 31.76 29.81 9.49
CA LEU A 8 31.69 28.41 9.13
C LEU A 8 31.10 27.54 10.25
N LEU A 9 31.57 27.73 11.49
CA LEU A 9 31.03 27.01 12.66
C LEU A 9 29.55 27.34 12.91
N ILE A 10 29.12 28.57 12.72
CA ILE A 10 27.69 28.93 12.84
C ILE A 10 26.86 28.22 11.76
N VAL A 11 27.33 28.24 10.51
CA VAL A 11 26.63 27.55 9.41
C VAL A 11 26.53 26.04 9.68
N LEU A 12 27.61 25.39 10.10
CA LEU A 12 27.61 23.98 10.45
C LEU A 12 26.68 23.68 11.63
N ALA A 13 26.65 24.54 12.65
CA ALA A 13 25.75 24.38 13.78
C ALA A 13 24.28 24.52 13.39
N VAL A 14 23.96 25.46 12.49
CA VAL A 14 22.59 25.63 11.94
C VAL A 14 22.18 24.41 11.11
N LEU A 15 23.06 23.92 10.25
CA LEU A 15 22.79 22.70 9.45
C LEU A 15 22.56 21.48 10.34
N LEU A 16 23.42 21.29 11.35
CA LEU A 16 23.27 20.22 12.32
C LEU A 16 21.92 20.32 13.06
N ALA A 17 21.59 21.53 13.53
CA ALA A 17 20.32 21.76 14.19
C ALA A 17 19.12 21.45 13.28
N ALA A 18 19.18 21.83 12.00
CA ALA A 18 18.13 21.50 11.02
C ALA A 18 17.97 19.98 10.82
N VAL A 19 19.08 19.25 10.71
CA VAL A 19 19.06 17.79 10.60
C VAL A 19 18.48 17.14 11.86
N VAL A 20 18.90 17.58 13.04
CA VAL A 20 18.35 17.08 14.33
C VAL A 20 16.86 17.34 14.43
N LEU A 21 16.40 18.53 14.06
CA LEU A 21 14.98 18.90 14.07
C LEU A 21 14.17 18.05 13.07
N LEU A 22 14.72 17.80 11.88
CA LEU A 22 14.09 16.93 10.89
C LEU A 22 13.90 15.50 11.45
N PHE A 23 14.94 14.90 11.99
CA PHE A 23 14.83 13.55 12.57
C PHE A 23 13.93 13.51 13.80
N ALA A 24 13.95 14.54 14.64
CA ALA A 24 13.03 14.65 15.77
C ALA A 24 11.57 14.70 15.27
N TRP A 25 11.30 15.53 14.27
CA TRP A 25 9.97 15.64 13.67
C TRP A 25 9.51 14.31 13.04
N LEU A 26 10.35 13.69 12.20
CA LEU A 26 10.06 12.38 11.60
C LEU A 26 9.79 11.31 12.67
N THR A 27 10.53 11.33 13.79
CA THR A 27 10.35 10.37 14.88
C THR A 27 9.03 10.58 15.63
N ILE A 28 8.66 11.86 15.87
CA ILE A 28 7.41 12.21 16.58
C ILE A 28 6.18 11.92 15.72
N THR A 29 6.29 12.14 14.41
CA THR A 29 5.19 11.96 13.46
C THR A 29 5.19 10.61 12.77
N GLU A 30 6.08 9.68 13.15
CA GLU A 30 6.17 8.36 12.57
C GLU A 30 4.81 7.64 12.67
N TYR A 31 4.31 7.16 11.55
CA TYR A 31 3.14 6.29 11.50
C TYR A 31 3.42 4.97 12.20
N ARG A 32 2.73 4.70 13.29
CA ARG A 32 2.88 3.51 14.14
C ARG A 32 1.53 2.87 14.37
N PRO A 33 1.01 2.13 13.38
CA PRO A 33 -0.27 1.46 13.53
C PRO A 33 -0.20 0.34 14.57
N ASP A 34 -1.33 0.09 15.23
CA ASP A 34 -1.48 -1.06 16.11
C ASP A 34 -1.28 -2.38 15.34
N PRO A 35 -0.97 -3.50 16.05
CA PRO A 35 -0.84 -4.82 15.42
C PRO A 35 -2.06 -5.23 14.60
N VAL A 36 -3.26 -4.94 15.11
CA VAL A 36 -4.54 -5.10 14.42
C VAL A 36 -5.36 -3.84 14.61
N THR A 37 -5.86 -3.28 13.50
CA THR A 37 -6.69 -2.07 13.50
C THR A 37 -7.96 -2.37 12.71
N ALA A 38 -9.14 -2.19 13.32
CA ALA A 38 -10.40 -2.24 12.60
C ALA A 38 -10.46 -1.08 11.59
N LEU A 39 -10.98 -1.35 10.41
CA LEU A 39 -11.10 -0.38 9.33
C LEU A 39 -12.57 -0.07 9.05
N ASP A 40 -12.84 1.19 8.72
CA ASP A 40 -14.14 1.59 8.26
C ASP A 40 -14.41 1.07 6.84
N VAL A 41 -15.54 0.41 6.66
CA VAL A 41 -16.05 0.02 5.35
C VAL A 41 -16.90 1.17 4.81
N ALA A 42 -16.38 1.85 3.80
CA ALA A 42 -17.16 2.88 3.12
C ALA A 42 -18.12 2.22 2.12
N SER A 43 -19.40 2.53 2.23
CA SER A 43 -20.46 1.94 1.42
C SER A 43 -21.34 3.02 0.81
N SER A 44 -21.59 2.95 -0.50
CA SER A 44 -22.52 3.82 -1.21
C SER A 44 -23.92 3.20 -1.36
N GLN A 45 -24.03 1.88 -1.20
CA GLN A 45 -25.28 1.10 -1.23
C GLN A 45 -25.09 -0.23 -0.51
N ASP A 46 -26.20 -0.88 -0.12
CA ASP A 46 -26.16 -2.22 0.43
C ASP A 46 -25.58 -3.21 -0.58
N GLY A 47 -24.51 -3.91 -0.19
CA GLY A 47 -23.87 -4.93 -1.02
C GLY A 47 -24.65 -6.25 -0.99
N ALA A 48 -24.63 -6.99 -2.09
CA ALA A 48 -25.16 -8.36 -2.15
C ALA A 48 -24.28 -9.31 -1.31
N LEU A 49 -24.83 -10.44 -0.87
CA LEU A 49 -24.02 -11.53 -0.28
C LEU A 49 -23.21 -12.24 -1.36
N ILE A 50 -22.09 -12.82 -0.99
CA ILE A 50 -21.29 -13.65 -1.89
C ILE A 50 -22.13 -14.87 -2.30
N PRO A 51 -22.35 -15.12 -3.60
CA PRO A 51 -23.10 -16.29 -4.07
C PRO A 51 -22.32 -17.59 -3.82
N SER A 52 -23.02 -18.63 -3.40
CA SER A 52 -22.40 -19.97 -3.18
C SER A 52 -22.50 -20.90 -4.38
N ASP A 53 -23.17 -20.50 -5.46
CA ASP A 53 -23.57 -21.33 -6.59
C ASP A 53 -22.93 -20.94 -7.93
N ARG A 54 -22.00 -19.99 -7.93
CA ARG A 54 -21.26 -19.58 -9.13
C ARG A 54 -19.79 -19.27 -8.85
N GLU A 55 -19.01 -19.25 -9.90
CA GLU A 55 -17.62 -18.78 -9.87
C GLU A 55 -17.55 -17.27 -9.62
N LEU A 56 -16.51 -16.84 -8.92
CA LEU A 56 -16.17 -15.45 -8.70
C LEU A 56 -14.90 -15.08 -9.48
N SER A 57 -14.95 -13.95 -10.14
CA SER A 57 -13.77 -13.33 -10.74
C SER A 57 -13.04 -12.45 -9.72
N VAL A 58 -11.72 -12.60 -9.67
CA VAL A 58 -10.86 -11.83 -8.74
C VAL A 58 -9.78 -11.13 -9.53
N MET A 59 -9.63 -9.83 -9.33
CA MET A 59 -8.51 -9.05 -9.86
C MET A 59 -7.57 -8.65 -8.75
N SER A 60 -6.27 -8.81 -8.99
CA SER A 60 -5.22 -8.23 -8.16
C SER A 60 -4.27 -7.44 -9.05
N TRP A 61 -4.01 -6.16 -8.68
CA TRP A 61 -3.18 -5.29 -9.50
C TRP A 61 -2.44 -4.25 -8.63
N ASN A 62 -1.10 -4.24 -8.71
CA ASN A 62 -0.31 -3.13 -8.22
C ASN A 62 -0.36 -2.02 -9.28
N ILE A 63 -1.04 -0.91 -8.97
CA ILE A 63 -1.30 0.19 -9.91
C ILE A 63 -0.19 1.26 -9.92
N GLY A 64 0.87 1.09 -9.11
CA GLY A 64 2.00 2.03 -9.08
C GLY A 64 1.55 3.46 -8.81
N TYR A 65 0.61 3.69 -7.89
CA TYR A 65 0.03 5.02 -7.58
C TYR A 65 -0.30 5.86 -8.84
N ALA A 66 -0.76 5.21 -9.91
CA ALA A 66 -1.03 5.84 -11.20
C ALA A 66 0.09 6.81 -11.67
N GLY A 67 1.33 6.56 -11.25
CA GLY A 67 2.49 7.39 -11.56
C GLY A 67 3.58 6.66 -12.34
N LEU A 68 3.44 5.35 -12.57
CA LEU A 68 4.43 4.49 -13.22
C LEU A 68 3.88 3.97 -14.55
N GLY A 69 3.92 4.79 -15.60
CA GLY A 69 3.57 4.41 -16.95
C GLY A 69 4.80 4.03 -17.78
N GLU A 70 4.60 3.74 -19.09
CA GLU A 70 5.64 3.30 -20.03
C GLU A 70 6.84 4.26 -20.09
N ASP A 71 6.59 5.57 -19.99
CA ASP A 71 7.61 6.62 -20.06
C ASP A 71 8.17 7.04 -18.69
N SER A 72 7.88 6.29 -17.64
CA SER A 72 8.31 6.66 -16.28
C SER A 72 9.80 6.50 -16.08
N ASP A 73 10.48 7.58 -15.66
CA ASP A 73 11.89 7.59 -15.26
C ASP A 73 12.00 7.60 -13.73
N PHE A 74 11.66 6.49 -13.07
CA PHE A 74 11.63 6.43 -11.62
C PHE A 74 12.96 5.94 -11.03
N PHE A 75 13.49 6.66 -10.05
CA PHE A 75 14.83 6.40 -9.49
C PHE A 75 14.98 5.02 -8.84
N MET A 76 13.91 4.42 -8.30
CA MET A 76 13.98 3.09 -7.70
C MET A 76 14.03 1.96 -8.73
N ASP A 77 13.60 2.25 -9.96
CA ASP A 77 13.66 1.31 -11.10
C ASP A 77 14.88 1.55 -12.00
N GLY A 78 15.89 2.28 -11.46
CA GLY A 78 17.14 2.59 -12.15
C GLY A 78 17.10 3.87 -12.97
N GLY A 79 16.02 4.63 -12.92
CA GLY A 79 15.90 5.95 -13.51
C GLY A 79 16.49 7.07 -12.64
N THR A 80 16.17 8.31 -12.96
CA THR A 80 16.66 9.52 -12.31
C THR A 80 15.54 10.39 -11.72
N GLY A 81 14.32 10.20 -12.16
CA GLY A 81 13.14 10.97 -11.76
C GLY A 81 12.65 10.60 -10.37
N VAL A 82 12.23 11.60 -9.60
CA VAL A 82 11.65 11.44 -8.25
C VAL A 82 10.13 11.47 -8.33
N GLN A 83 9.60 12.36 -9.14
CA GLN A 83 8.19 12.47 -9.49
C GLN A 83 8.04 11.95 -10.92
N SER A 84 7.49 10.76 -11.06
CA SER A 84 7.53 10.00 -12.31
C SER A 84 6.49 10.45 -13.33
N ALA A 85 5.41 11.13 -12.90
CA ALA A 85 4.34 11.58 -13.79
C ALA A 85 3.92 13.02 -13.52
N SER A 86 3.48 13.74 -14.55
CA SER A 86 2.78 15.01 -14.41
C SER A 86 1.35 14.78 -13.91
N LYS A 87 0.68 15.84 -13.45
CA LYS A 87 -0.69 15.73 -12.96
C LYS A 87 -1.66 15.21 -14.03
N GLU A 88 -1.46 15.65 -15.27
CA GLU A 88 -2.22 15.23 -16.44
C GLU A 88 -2.03 13.74 -16.72
N GLN A 89 -0.80 13.26 -16.62
CA GLN A 89 -0.47 11.83 -16.80
C GLN A 89 -1.07 10.97 -15.69
N VAL A 90 -1.07 11.43 -14.42
CA VAL A 90 -1.73 10.69 -13.32
C VAL A 90 -3.23 10.52 -13.62
N PHE A 91 -3.92 11.57 -14.10
CA PHE A 91 -5.32 11.44 -14.49
C PHE A 91 -5.52 10.54 -15.72
N GLU A 92 -4.62 10.58 -16.69
CA GLU A 92 -4.65 9.71 -17.87
C GLU A 92 -4.50 8.23 -17.45
N TYR A 93 -3.53 7.94 -16.57
CA TYR A 93 -3.30 6.58 -16.09
C TYR A 93 -4.44 6.09 -15.21
N LEU A 94 -5.00 6.93 -14.35
CA LEU A 94 -6.20 6.59 -13.56
C LEU A 94 -7.40 6.28 -14.47
N GLY A 95 -7.62 7.06 -15.51
CA GLY A 95 -8.66 6.79 -16.51
C GLY A 95 -8.44 5.44 -17.21
N GLY A 96 -7.20 5.13 -17.59
CA GLY A 96 -6.87 3.82 -18.17
C GLY A 96 -7.05 2.64 -17.20
N ILE A 97 -6.76 2.84 -15.90
CA ILE A 97 -7.02 1.84 -14.87
C ILE A 97 -8.53 1.64 -14.71
N GLU A 98 -9.31 2.72 -14.63
CA GLU A 98 -10.77 2.68 -14.54
C GLU A 98 -11.39 1.95 -15.75
N ASP A 99 -10.95 2.26 -16.96
CA ASP A 99 -11.40 1.58 -18.18
C ASP A 99 -11.17 0.06 -18.12
N VAL A 100 -10.00 -0.39 -17.64
CA VAL A 100 -9.71 -1.82 -17.46
C VAL A 100 -10.61 -2.47 -16.40
N LEU A 101 -10.84 -1.78 -15.28
CA LEU A 101 -11.74 -2.27 -14.23
C LEU A 101 -13.17 -2.39 -14.72
N ASP A 102 -13.62 -1.46 -15.55
CA ASP A 102 -14.98 -1.44 -16.11
C ASP A 102 -15.15 -2.45 -17.24
N ASP A 103 -14.17 -2.61 -18.11
CA ASP A 103 -14.21 -3.60 -19.19
C ASP A 103 -14.20 -5.04 -18.67
N MET A 104 -13.39 -5.33 -17.67
CA MET A 104 -13.28 -6.67 -17.08
C MET A 104 -14.37 -6.97 -16.04
N TRP A 105 -14.88 -5.96 -15.37
CA TRP A 105 -15.89 -6.00 -14.32
C TRP A 105 -15.71 -7.18 -13.32
N PRO A 106 -14.56 -7.31 -12.64
CA PRO A 106 -14.34 -8.40 -11.72
C PRO A 106 -15.21 -8.27 -10.47
N ASP A 107 -15.58 -9.42 -9.87
CA ASP A 107 -16.40 -9.47 -8.66
C ASP A 107 -15.67 -8.88 -7.45
N LEU A 108 -14.38 -9.17 -7.33
CA LEU A 108 -13.53 -8.76 -6.21
C LEU A 108 -12.26 -8.09 -6.76
N ILE A 109 -11.93 -6.92 -6.25
CA ILE A 109 -10.80 -6.11 -6.71
C ILE A 109 -9.87 -5.84 -5.53
N MET A 110 -8.60 -6.17 -5.70
CA MET A 110 -7.50 -5.94 -4.76
C MET A 110 -6.42 -5.11 -5.44
N LEU A 111 -6.31 -3.83 -5.10
CA LEU A 111 -5.28 -2.94 -5.66
C LEU A 111 -4.20 -2.67 -4.61
N GLN A 112 -2.97 -2.50 -5.07
CA GLN A 112 -1.81 -2.15 -4.27
C GLN A 112 -1.25 -0.82 -4.78
N GLU A 113 -0.55 -0.11 -3.92
CA GLU A 113 0.02 1.24 -4.17
C GLU A 113 -1.04 2.27 -4.57
N VAL A 114 -2.15 2.30 -3.85
CA VAL A 114 -3.23 3.28 -4.06
C VAL A 114 -3.00 4.48 -3.15
N ASP A 115 -2.69 5.62 -3.76
CA ASP A 115 -2.48 6.89 -3.04
C ASP A 115 -3.83 7.56 -2.72
N VAL A 116 -3.89 8.22 -1.54
CA VAL A 116 -5.09 8.97 -1.12
C VAL A 116 -4.83 10.45 -0.85
N ASP A 117 -3.60 10.83 -0.52
CA ASP A 117 -3.18 12.24 -0.29
C ASP A 117 -1.65 12.33 -0.34
N SER A 118 -1.05 12.04 -1.48
CA SER A 118 0.41 12.07 -1.65
C SER A 118 0.87 13.24 -2.51
N THR A 119 2.00 13.83 -2.16
CA THR A 119 2.61 14.90 -2.97
C THR A 119 2.95 14.40 -4.38
N ARG A 120 3.44 13.16 -4.50
CA ARG A 120 3.83 12.55 -5.77
C ARG A 120 2.68 12.39 -6.75
N THR A 121 1.45 12.28 -6.26
CA THR A 121 0.20 12.15 -7.04
C THR A 121 -0.68 13.39 -6.93
N TYR A 122 -0.09 14.56 -6.62
CA TYR A 122 -0.79 15.86 -6.57
C TYR A 122 -1.99 15.88 -5.63
N HIS A 123 -1.95 15.10 -4.54
CA HIS A 123 -3.00 14.98 -3.55
C HIS A 123 -4.33 14.43 -4.11
N ILE A 124 -4.26 13.61 -5.17
CA ILE A 124 -5.43 12.92 -5.72
C ILE A 124 -5.78 11.74 -4.84
N ASP A 125 -7.06 11.58 -4.52
CA ASP A 125 -7.59 10.38 -3.86
C ASP A 125 -7.97 9.35 -4.93
N GLU A 126 -7.02 8.45 -5.24
CA GLU A 126 -7.20 7.38 -6.22
C GLU A 126 -8.28 6.38 -5.76
N SER A 127 -8.36 6.14 -4.45
CA SER A 127 -9.34 5.21 -3.89
C SER A 127 -10.78 5.67 -4.10
N ALA A 128 -11.01 6.99 -4.16
CA ALA A 128 -12.34 7.55 -4.45
C ALA A 128 -12.71 7.41 -5.93
N MET A 129 -11.72 7.48 -6.83
CA MET A 129 -11.93 7.36 -8.28
C MET A 129 -12.19 5.91 -8.71
N LEU A 130 -11.45 4.95 -8.11
CA LEU A 130 -11.49 3.53 -8.47
C LEU A 130 -12.53 2.71 -7.67
N ALA A 131 -13.38 3.38 -6.90
CA ALA A 131 -14.29 2.74 -5.95
C ALA A 131 -15.53 2.11 -6.60
N ARG A 132 -15.85 0.88 -6.17
CA ARG A 132 -17.18 0.28 -6.30
C ARG A 132 -18.06 0.61 -5.08
N SER A 133 -19.21 -0.03 -4.97
CA SER A 133 -20.18 0.27 -3.92
C SER A 133 -19.68 0.01 -2.50
N GLN A 134 -18.83 -0.99 -2.31
CA GLN A 134 -18.18 -1.31 -1.03
C GLN A 134 -16.67 -1.13 -1.19
N ARG A 135 -16.03 -0.46 -0.24
CA ARG A 135 -14.59 -0.22 -0.32
C ARG A 135 -13.93 -0.09 1.03
N VAL A 136 -12.68 -0.53 1.08
CA VAL A 136 -11.81 -0.40 2.26
C VAL A 136 -10.41 -0.03 1.80
N HIS A 137 -9.77 0.90 2.51
CA HIS A 137 -8.38 1.29 2.29
C HIS A 137 -7.55 1.06 3.56
N ALA A 138 -6.37 0.45 3.44
CA ALA A 138 -5.43 0.25 4.53
C ALA A 138 -4.10 0.89 4.19
N LEU A 139 -3.73 1.96 4.89
CA LEU A 139 -2.43 2.59 4.73
C LEU A 139 -1.30 1.61 5.09
N ASN A 140 -0.38 1.39 4.16
CA ASN A 140 0.88 0.70 4.40
C ASN A 140 2.10 1.61 4.25
N TYR A 141 1.93 2.82 3.71
CA TYR A 141 2.89 3.89 3.72
C TYR A 141 2.21 5.19 4.12
N SER A 142 2.63 5.77 5.24
CA SER A 142 2.15 7.08 5.68
C SER A 142 3.31 7.86 6.29
N CYS A 143 3.74 8.91 5.60
CA CYS A 143 4.82 9.79 6.02
C CYS A 143 4.52 11.21 5.58
N GLY A 144 4.52 12.18 6.51
CA GLY A 144 4.24 13.57 6.21
C GLY A 144 5.33 14.27 5.38
N PHE A 145 6.55 13.71 5.35
CA PHE A 145 7.64 14.23 4.52
C PHE A 145 8.75 13.19 4.34
N VAL A 146 8.91 12.70 3.15
CA VAL A 146 9.99 11.82 2.71
C VAL A 146 11.12 12.69 2.15
N PRO A 147 12.25 12.86 2.88
CA PRO A 147 13.26 13.88 2.56
C PRO A 147 14.20 13.49 1.41
N TYR A 148 14.16 12.26 0.98
CA TYR A 148 15.07 11.69 -0.02
C TYR A 148 14.29 10.94 -1.09
N PRO A 149 14.74 10.93 -2.37
CA PRO A 149 15.93 11.60 -2.89
C PRO A 149 15.76 13.13 -3.00
N LEU A 150 16.66 13.82 -3.73
CA LEU A 150 16.54 15.24 -3.98
C LEU A 150 16.15 15.50 -5.45
N PRO A 151 15.06 16.25 -5.70
CA PRO A 151 14.16 16.92 -4.74
C PRO A 151 13.41 15.93 -3.87
N PRO A 152 12.94 16.32 -2.66
CA PRO A 152 12.20 15.42 -1.77
C PRO A 152 10.90 14.89 -2.41
N ILE A 153 10.54 13.65 -2.09
CA ILE A 153 9.25 13.05 -2.52
C ILE A 153 8.06 13.83 -1.91
N GLY A 154 8.24 14.40 -0.71
CA GLY A 154 7.17 15.07 0.01
C GLY A 154 6.34 14.12 0.87
N SER A 155 5.05 14.43 1.07
CA SER A 155 4.14 13.53 1.80
C SER A 155 3.76 12.33 0.94
N VAL A 156 3.63 11.17 1.59
CA VAL A 156 3.11 9.95 0.98
C VAL A 156 2.09 9.32 1.91
N HIS A 157 0.89 9.06 1.37
CA HIS A 157 -0.19 8.32 2.01
C HIS A 157 -0.74 7.32 1.00
N SER A 158 -0.21 6.11 1.05
CA SER A 158 -0.43 5.04 0.09
C SER A 158 -0.79 3.74 0.79
N GLY A 159 -1.52 2.85 0.11
CA GLY A 159 -1.92 1.62 0.75
C GLY A 159 -2.47 0.54 -0.15
N LEU A 160 -3.14 -0.40 0.52
CA LEU A 160 -3.91 -1.47 -0.07
C LEU A 160 -5.36 -1.02 -0.19
N PHE A 161 -5.98 -1.30 -1.31
CA PHE A 161 -7.37 -0.95 -1.56
C PHE A 161 -8.15 -2.18 -2.02
N THR A 162 -9.24 -2.48 -1.33
CA THR A 162 -10.18 -3.54 -1.71
C THR A 162 -11.52 -2.92 -2.03
N THR A 163 -12.09 -3.25 -3.17
CA THR A 163 -13.41 -2.77 -3.56
C THR A 163 -14.21 -3.84 -4.29
N THR A 164 -15.53 -3.82 -4.12
CA THR A 164 -16.46 -4.80 -4.66
C THR A 164 -17.91 -4.28 -4.60
N ASP A 165 -18.83 -4.92 -5.30
CA ASP A 165 -20.26 -4.70 -5.13
C ASP A 165 -20.91 -5.66 -4.12
N TYR A 166 -20.15 -6.63 -3.59
CA TYR A 166 -20.59 -7.48 -2.50
C TYR A 166 -20.43 -6.81 -1.15
N LYS A 167 -21.28 -7.20 -0.20
CA LYS A 167 -21.23 -6.69 1.17
C LYS A 167 -19.89 -7.08 1.83
N ILE A 168 -19.20 -6.08 2.34
CA ILE A 168 -18.12 -6.25 3.30
C ILE A 168 -18.71 -6.03 4.69
N ASP A 169 -18.73 -7.07 5.52
CA ASP A 169 -19.31 -7.01 6.85
C ASP A 169 -18.39 -6.32 7.85
N SER A 170 -17.10 -6.60 7.73
CA SER A 170 -16.04 -5.95 8.52
C SER A 170 -14.70 -6.03 7.79
N ALA A 171 -13.80 -5.17 8.18
CA ALA A 171 -12.43 -5.19 7.66
C ALA A 171 -11.43 -4.79 8.72
N GLU A 172 -10.20 -5.29 8.57
CA GLU A 172 -9.09 -5.00 9.47
C GLU A 172 -7.77 -4.87 8.72
N ARG A 173 -6.90 -4.07 9.30
CA ARG A 173 -5.50 -3.96 8.93
C ARG A 173 -4.67 -4.76 9.93
N ILE A 174 -3.92 -5.75 9.46
CA ILE A 174 -3.00 -6.53 10.27
C ILE A 174 -1.57 -6.12 9.93
N SER A 175 -0.85 -5.56 10.91
CA SER A 175 0.54 -5.14 10.73
C SER A 175 1.45 -6.34 10.45
N LEU A 176 2.30 -6.21 9.43
CA LEU A 176 3.35 -7.18 9.12
C LEU A 176 4.69 -6.77 9.75
N PRO A 177 5.61 -7.71 10.02
CA PRO A 177 6.94 -7.40 10.50
C PRO A 177 7.68 -6.45 9.55
N SER A 178 8.35 -5.43 10.10
CA SER A 178 9.17 -4.50 9.33
C SER A 178 10.65 -4.79 9.59
N PRO A 179 11.48 -4.97 8.53
CA PRO A 179 12.92 -5.15 8.69
C PRO A 179 13.64 -3.85 9.04
N PHE A 180 13.00 -2.70 8.83
CA PHE A 180 13.63 -1.39 8.97
C PHE A 180 13.70 -0.93 10.43
N LYS A 181 14.88 -0.41 10.81
CA LYS A 181 15.15 0.18 12.13
C LYS A 181 15.24 1.70 12.03
N TRP A 182 15.12 2.38 13.17
CA TRP A 182 15.39 3.81 13.24
C TRP A 182 16.81 4.13 12.74
N PRO A 183 17.04 5.21 11.98
CA PRO A 183 16.06 6.22 11.57
C PRO A 183 15.26 5.89 10.29
N VAL A 184 15.63 4.84 9.55
CA VAL A 184 15.01 4.49 8.26
C VAL A 184 13.52 4.18 8.41
N SER A 185 13.13 3.55 9.52
CA SER A 185 11.74 3.21 9.80
C SER A 185 10.79 4.41 9.83
N THR A 186 11.31 5.61 10.16
CA THR A 186 10.48 6.83 10.33
C THR A 186 9.85 7.33 9.02
N ALA A 187 10.45 7.01 7.88
CA ALA A 187 10.01 7.43 6.56
C ALA A 187 9.90 6.23 5.59
N ASN A 188 9.56 5.06 6.11
CA ASN A 188 9.47 3.84 5.32
C ASN A 188 8.13 3.13 5.54
N LEU A 189 7.83 2.17 4.67
CA LEU A 189 6.60 1.40 4.67
C LEU A 189 6.37 0.66 5.99
N LYS A 190 5.10 0.57 6.36
CA LYS A 190 4.56 -0.25 7.44
C LYS A 190 3.63 -1.28 6.81
N ARG A 191 4.21 -2.28 6.15
CA ARG A 191 3.48 -3.31 5.42
C ARG A 191 2.38 -3.94 6.27
N CYS A 192 1.29 -4.33 5.64
CA CYS A 192 0.13 -4.94 6.31
C CYS A 192 -0.59 -5.91 5.40
N LEU A 193 -1.49 -6.69 5.98
CA LEU A 193 -2.59 -7.32 5.28
C LEU A 193 -3.82 -6.43 5.42
N LEU A 194 -4.53 -6.21 4.33
CA LEU A 194 -5.90 -5.70 4.35
C LEU A 194 -6.84 -6.90 4.26
N VAL A 195 -7.53 -7.18 5.33
CA VAL A 195 -8.43 -8.31 5.45
C VAL A 195 -9.86 -7.80 5.40
N SER A 196 -10.68 -8.36 4.51
CA SER A 196 -12.10 -8.05 4.38
C SER A 196 -12.92 -9.32 4.55
N TYR A 197 -13.95 -9.27 5.38
CA TYR A 197 -14.83 -10.39 5.68
C TYR A 197 -16.17 -10.19 4.95
N LEU A 198 -16.47 -11.08 4.02
CA LEU A 198 -17.65 -11.01 3.17
C LEU A 198 -18.60 -12.19 3.48
N PRO A 199 -19.84 -11.91 3.88
CA PRO A 199 -20.82 -12.96 4.18
C PRO A 199 -21.23 -13.70 2.90
N ILE A 200 -21.38 -15.04 3.01
CA ILE A 200 -21.78 -15.93 1.92
C ILE A 200 -23.26 -16.25 2.05
N ASP A 201 -24.00 -16.19 0.95
CA ASP A 201 -25.43 -16.51 0.92
C ASP A 201 -25.68 -17.97 1.31
N GLY A 202 -26.58 -18.17 2.27
CA GLY A 202 -26.95 -19.49 2.78
C GLY A 202 -25.89 -20.16 3.66
N SER A 203 -24.84 -19.45 4.10
CA SER A 203 -23.76 -20.01 4.93
C SER A 203 -23.56 -19.21 6.24
N ASP A 204 -23.11 -19.90 7.29
CA ASP A 204 -22.60 -19.30 8.51
C ASP A 204 -21.09 -18.94 8.42
N LYS A 205 -20.47 -19.24 7.28
CA LYS A 205 -19.06 -18.97 6.96
C LYS A 205 -18.92 -17.73 6.09
N GLN A 206 -17.72 -17.19 6.08
CA GLN A 206 -17.39 -16.00 5.33
C GLN A 206 -16.33 -16.29 4.27
N LEU A 207 -16.34 -15.50 3.21
CA LEU A 207 -15.19 -15.33 2.35
C LEU A 207 -14.28 -14.29 2.99
N VAL A 208 -13.05 -14.68 3.32
CA VAL A 208 -12.00 -13.80 3.84
C VAL A 208 -11.09 -13.41 2.70
N LEU A 209 -11.17 -12.17 2.27
CA LEU A 209 -10.36 -11.61 1.19
C LEU A 209 -9.17 -10.88 1.79
N VAL A 210 -7.96 -11.32 1.45
CA VAL A 210 -6.69 -10.81 1.98
C VAL A 210 -5.92 -10.14 0.85
N ASN A 211 -5.90 -8.81 0.84
CA ASN A 211 -5.06 -8.02 -0.05
C ASN A 211 -3.72 -7.74 0.63
N LEU A 212 -2.63 -7.90 -0.09
CA LEU A 212 -1.27 -7.79 0.45
C LEU A 212 -0.30 -7.11 -0.53
N HIS A 213 0.76 -6.53 0.04
CA HIS A 213 1.93 -6.09 -0.70
C HIS A 213 3.14 -6.32 0.22
N LEU A 214 3.89 -7.40 -0.03
CA LEU A 214 4.99 -7.84 0.83
C LEU A 214 6.28 -7.04 0.57
N GLU A 215 7.27 -7.25 1.43
CA GLU A 215 8.54 -6.52 1.36
C GLU A 215 9.31 -6.82 0.08
N ALA A 216 9.88 -5.76 -0.53
CA ALA A 216 10.65 -5.83 -1.76
C ALA A 216 12.16 -5.68 -1.52
N TYR A 217 12.55 -4.86 -0.53
CA TYR A 217 13.86 -4.23 -0.44
C TYR A 217 14.71 -4.71 0.76
N ASP A 218 14.42 -5.88 1.30
CA ASP A 218 15.23 -6.47 2.37
C ASP A 218 16.12 -7.61 1.84
N ASP A 219 16.96 -8.15 2.74
CA ASP A 219 17.83 -9.29 2.47
C ASP A 219 17.12 -10.66 2.51
N GLY A 220 15.79 -10.65 2.64
CA GLY A 220 14.89 -11.82 2.64
C GLY A 220 14.33 -12.19 4.01
N GLU A 221 14.88 -11.72 5.13
CA GLU A 221 14.36 -12.04 6.47
C GLU A 221 12.95 -11.46 6.69
N GLY A 222 12.71 -10.23 6.25
CA GLY A 222 11.41 -9.58 6.32
C GLY A 222 10.37 -10.30 5.46
N LYS A 223 10.72 -10.68 4.22
CA LYS A 223 9.84 -11.47 3.33
C LYS A 223 9.43 -12.80 3.96
N ILE A 224 10.39 -13.53 4.55
CA ILE A 224 10.14 -14.80 5.22
C ILE A 224 9.19 -14.60 6.40
N ALA A 225 9.46 -13.61 7.25
CA ALA A 225 8.63 -13.31 8.42
C ALA A 225 7.19 -12.92 8.02
N GLN A 226 7.04 -12.07 6.99
CA GLN A 226 5.75 -11.66 6.46
C GLN A 226 4.97 -12.82 5.83
N THR A 227 5.65 -13.65 5.05
CA THR A 227 5.04 -14.86 4.43
C THR A 227 4.59 -15.88 5.50
N ASN A 228 5.38 -16.06 6.56
CA ASN A 228 4.99 -16.94 7.66
C ASN A 228 3.74 -16.42 8.39
N GLN A 229 3.67 -15.11 8.68
CA GLN A 229 2.50 -14.52 9.30
C GLN A 229 1.25 -14.63 8.41
N LEU A 230 1.39 -14.40 7.10
CA LEU A 230 0.31 -14.61 6.14
C LEU A 230 -0.18 -16.06 6.16
N ARG A 231 0.73 -17.04 6.09
CA ARG A 231 0.40 -18.46 6.15
C ARG A 231 -0.36 -18.80 7.43
N ASP A 232 0.13 -18.33 8.57
CA ASP A 232 -0.45 -18.61 9.88
C ASP A 232 -1.87 -17.99 9.99
N PHE A 233 -2.06 -16.78 9.43
CA PHE A 233 -3.37 -16.14 9.33
C PHE A 233 -4.34 -16.95 8.45
N ILE A 234 -3.94 -17.31 7.24
CA ILE A 234 -4.75 -18.10 6.31
C ILE A 234 -5.16 -19.45 6.94
N THR A 235 -4.20 -20.12 7.59
CA THR A 235 -4.45 -21.39 8.26
C THR A 235 -5.48 -21.23 9.38
N SER A 236 -5.35 -20.18 10.19
CA SER A 236 -6.29 -19.88 11.28
C SER A 236 -7.72 -19.64 10.74
N GLU A 237 -7.87 -18.89 9.66
CA GLU A 237 -9.19 -18.63 9.05
C GLU A 237 -9.79 -19.89 8.44
N TYR A 238 -8.97 -20.71 7.78
CA TYR A 238 -9.39 -22.00 7.25
C TYR A 238 -9.87 -22.96 8.37
N GLU A 239 -9.16 -23.02 9.49
CA GLU A 239 -9.54 -23.83 10.67
C GLU A 239 -10.87 -23.38 11.30
N LYS A 240 -11.24 -22.09 11.18
CA LYS A 240 -12.56 -21.58 11.55
C LYS A 240 -13.67 -22.00 10.56
N GLY A 241 -13.28 -22.59 9.45
CA GLY A 241 -14.18 -23.04 8.36
C GLY A 241 -14.48 -21.94 7.34
N ASN A 242 -13.77 -20.82 7.37
CA ASN A 242 -13.91 -19.77 6.37
C ASN A 242 -13.23 -20.15 5.05
N TYR A 243 -13.70 -19.55 3.97
CA TYR A 243 -13.02 -19.60 2.67
C TYR A 243 -12.04 -18.43 2.60
N VAL A 244 -10.80 -18.66 2.17
CA VAL A 244 -9.78 -17.62 2.13
C VAL A 244 -9.24 -17.46 0.72
N ILE A 245 -9.23 -16.22 0.23
CA ILE A 245 -8.52 -15.81 -0.97
C ILE A 245 -7.47 -14.76 -0.55
N ALA A 246 -6.20 -15.06 -0.80
CA ALA A 246 -5.11 -14.11 -0.59
C ALA A 246 -4.47 -13.78 -1.93
N GLY A 247 -4.36 -12.50 -2.22
CA GLY A 247 -3.77 -12.00 -3.46
C GLY A 247 -3.13 -10.63 -3.26
N GLY A 248 -2.28 -10.25 -4.20
CA GLY A 248 -1.56 -8.99 -4.13
C GLY A 248 -0.17 -9.10 -4.71
N ASP A 249 0.66 -8.11 -4.39
CA ASP A 249 2.05 -8.09 -4.77
C ASP A 249 2.91 -8.80 -3.72
N PHE A 250 3.32 -10.02 -4.01
CA PHE A 250 4.16 -10.81 -3.11
C PHE A 250 5.63 -10.38 -3.13
N ASN A 251 6.07 -9.61 -4.14
CA ASN A 251 7.48 -9.29 -4.38
C ASN A 251 8.39 -10.53 -4.38
N GLN A 252 7.85 -11.65 -4.84
CA GLN A 252 8.52 -12.94 -4.89
C GLN A 252 8.13 -13.66 -6.18
N VAL A 253 9.02 -14.50 -6.65
CA VAL A 253 8.79 -15.38 -7.79
C VAL A 253 8.65 -16.83 -7.33
N PHE A 254 7.88 -17.63 -8.03
CA PHE A 254 7.80 -19.06 -7.76
C PHE A 254 9.14 -19.74 -8.06
N PRO A 255 9.56 -20.73 -7.26
CA PRO A 255 10.75 -21.52 -7.58
C PRO A 255 10.71 -22.07 -9.01
N GLY A 256 11.76 -21.83 -9.78
CA GLY A 256 11.87 -22.25 -11.18
C GLY A 256 11.20 -21.34 -12.21
N SER A 257 10.50 -20.28 -11.81
CA SER A 257 9.86 -19.36 -12.77
C SER A 257 10.85 -18.43 -13.46
N LEU A 258 12.01 -18.15 -12.86
CA LEU A 258 13.08 -17.33 -13.45
C LEU A 258 13.68 -17.94 -14.71
N ASP A 259 13.52 -19.24 -14.93
CA ASP A 259 14.00 -19.93 -16.15
C ASP A 259 13.05 -19.73 -17.34
N ILE A 260 11.90 -19.07 -17.14
CA ILE A 260 10.83 -18.93 -18.15
C ILE A 260 10.78 -17.48 -18.72
N TYR A 261 11.38 -16.50 -18.00
CA TYR A 261 11.36 -15.08 -18.36
C TYR A 261 12.75 -14.53 -18.64
#